data_088105db6663f3eb4bf3894c661bb08d
#
_entry.id   088105db6663f3eb4bf3894c661bb08d
#
_cell.length_a   1.000
_cell.length_b   1.000
_cell.length_c   1.000
_cell.angle_alpha   90.00
_cell.angle_beta   90.00
_cell.angle_gamma   90.00
#
_symmetry.space_group_name_H-M   'P 1'
#
loop_
_entity.id
_entity.type
_entity.pdbx_description
1 polymer ?
#
loop_
_entity_poly.entity_id
_entity_poly.type
_entity_poly.pdbx_seq_one_letter_code
_entity_poly.pdbx_strand_id
1 'polypeptide(L)'
;MEKYLKIIIICSLLLSVNFCMSQQSVKLIDAKATTETKALCYNLHQLSRQHILFGHQHAMEYGHGWSGEKDKSDVKLVTGSHPAVIGVDFSGLSGKTDAEIQHTKEQLKKYIEATYSNGGVITASWHFNNPVSATDFYWKDSGVIPAVKYIIPGGSQHEKYKDILKNIAQVAQFIKGKDGKSVPVIFRPFHEFDGDWFWWGSSHCTIQEFTTLWKFTVSYLRDSLSVHNFIYAFSPDNKFNTIEKYLERYPGNEWVDLVGIDNYGDWGRDGNYDTAAGIKKLKIVSDYAIKANKLAAFTETGLESTPNTSWWTTILLNALKSSKVQLAYVLVWRNDATSATHYYAPFPGHSSVPDFLNFYNDPYTLFQNDLPNMYKMTTQKNNLKQ
;
A
#
# COMPACT_ATOMS: atom_id res chain seq x y z
N MET A 1 -20.17 24.50 79.93
CA MET A 1 -18.99 24.75 79.08
C MET A 1 -18.97 23.77 77.99
N GLU A 2 -19.68 24.09 76.90
CA GLU A 2 -19.81 23.23 75.72
C GLU A 2 -18.70 23.54 74.75
N LYS A 3 -17.91 22.51 74.40
CA LYS A 3 -16.92 22.59 73.32
C LYS A 3 -17.58 22.18 72.00
N TYR A 4 -17.75 23.13 71.11
CA TYR A 4 -18.20 22.88 69.75
C TYR A 4 -17.08 22.19 68.95
N LEU A 5 -17.35 20.96 68.53
CA LEU A 5 -16.49 20.20 67.61
C LEU A 5 -16.88 20.58 66.16
N LYS A 6 -16.05 21.37 65.50
CA LYS A 6 -16.26 21.66 64.08
C LYS A 6 -15.70 20.51 63.26
N ILE A 7 -16.63 19.74 62.65
CA ILE A 7 -16.28 18.75 61.59
C ILE A 7 -16.09 19.50 60.29
N ILE A 8 -14.83 19.56 59.82
CA ILE A 8 -14.52 20.04 58.46
C ILE A 8 -14.69 18.87 57.51
N ILE A 9 -15.76 18.91 56.73
CA ILE A 9 -15.95 17.99 55.58
C ILE A 9 -15.11 18.54 54.43
N ILE A 10 -13.98 17.91 54.15
CA ILE A 10 -13.20 18.15 52.97
C ILE A 10 -13.85 17.36 51.81
N CYS A 11 -14.67 18.05 51.01
CA CYS A 11 -15.13 17.53 49.74
C CYS A 11 -13.94 17.54 48.78
N SER A 12 -13.29 16.39 48.63
CA SER A 12 -12.35 16.17 47.55
C SER A 12 -13.10 16.05 46.24
N LEU A 13 -13.22 17.15 45.49
CA LEU A 13 -13.63 17.11 44.08
C LEU A 13 -12.49 16.41 43.31
N LEU A 14 -12.67 15.14 43.06
CA LEU A 14 -11.94 14.41 42.00
C LEU A 14 -12.41 14.98 40.66
N LEU A 15 -11.73 16.01 40.19
CA LEU A 15 -11.75 16.41 38.80
C LEU A 15 -11.16 15.24 37.97
N SER A 16 -11.99 14.34 37.55
CA SER A 16 -11.66 13.42 36.47
C SER A 16 -11.48 14.28 35.20
N VAL A 17 -10.26 14.70 34.97
CA VAL A 17 -9.85 15.23 33.68
C VAL A 17 -9.95 14.07 32.70
N ASN A 18 -11.10 13.93 32.09
CA ASN A 18 -11.25 13.13 30.87
C ASN A 18 -10.34 13.81 29.83
N PHE A 19 -9.11 13.35 29.72
CA PHE A 19 -8.28 13.58 28.54
C PHE A 19 -9.02 12.90 27.38
N CYS A 20 -9.99 13.60 26.83
CA CYS A 20 -10.51 13.30 25.52
C CYS A 20 -9.33 13.57 24.58
N MET A 21 -8.46 12.58 24.42
CA MET A 21 -7.52 12.58 23.31
C MET A 21 -8.41 12.66 22.09
N SER A 22 -8.61 13.86 21.56
CA SER A 22 -9.16 14.08 20.24
C SER A 22 -8.38 13.14 19.32
N GLN A 23 -9.01 12.06 18.94
CA GLN A 23 -8.42 11.08 18.02
C GLN A 23 -8.19 11.81 16.70
N GLN A 24 -7.00 12.36 16.52
CA GLN A 24 -6.63 13.09 15.33
C GLN A 24 -6.72 12.10 14.16
N SER A 25 -7.77 12.23 13.36
CA SER A 25 -7.94 11.40 12.16
C SER A 25 -6.86 11.75 11.16
N VAL A 26 -6.29 10.74 10.50
CA VAL A 26 -5.37 10.96 9.38
C VAL A 26 -6.06 11.84 8.35
N LYS A 27 -5.42 12.95 7.98
CA LYS A 27 -5.96 13.90 7.00
C LYS A 27 -5.33 13.60 5.65
N LEU A 28 -6.18 13.30 4.66
CA LEU A 28 -5.76 13.15 3.27
C LEU A 28 -5.26 14.48 2.71
N ILE A 29 -4.28 14.40 1.80
CA ILE A 29 -3.74 15.58 1.07
C ILE A 29 -4.76 16.15 0.10
N ASP A 30 -5.74 15.36 -0.32
CA ASP A 30 -6.85 15.81 -1.15
C ASP A 30 -8.05 16.23 -0.28
N ALA A 31 -8.27 17.52 -0.14
CA ALA A 31 -9.42 18.06 0.58
C ALA A 31 -10.77 17.66 -0.07
N LYS A 32 -10.75 17.40 -1.40
CA LYS A 32 -11.93 16.99 -2.19
C LYS A 32 -12.08 15.47 -2.29
N ALA A 33 -11.24 14.71 -1.57
CA ALA A 33 -11.32 13.24 -1.59
C ALA A 33 -12.76 12.75 -1.36
N THR A 34 -13.16 11.69 -2.07
CA THR A 34 -14.52 11.12 -1.97
C THR A 34 -14.81 10.66 -0.55
N THR A 35 -16.08 10.52 -0.20
CA THR A 35 -16.50 10.02 1.12
C THR A 35 -15.92 8.63 1.38
N GLU A 36 -15.89 7.79 0.35
CA GLU A 36 -15.37 6.42 0.40
C GLU A 36 -13.84 6.42 0.60
N THR A 37 -13.11 7.33 -0.02
CA THR A 37 -11.66 7.49 0.16
C THR A 37 -11.32 7.96 1.58
N LYS A 38 -12.09 8.93 2.10
CA LYS A 38 -11.94 9.37 3.49
C LYS A 38 -12.26 8.25 4.48
N ALA A 39 -13.31 7.46 4.20
CA ALA A 39 -13.69 6.32 5.04
C ALA A 39 -12.62 5.22 5.01
N LEU A 40 -12.09 4.89 3.82
CA LEU A 40 -10.99 3.93 3.70
C LEU A 40 -9.78 4.37 4.50
N CYS A 41 -9.34 5.61 4.35
CA CYS A 41 -8.20 6.16 5.10
C CYS A 41 -8.43 6.07 6.62
N TYR A 42 -9.61 6.46 7.08
CA TYR A 42 -9.98 6.38 8.49
C TYR A 42 -9.95 4.94 9.00
N ASN A 43 -10.59 3.99 8.31
CA ASN A 43 -10.67 2.60 8.74
C ASN A 43 -9.30 1.91 8.72
N LEU A 44 -8.47 2.16 7.70
CA LEU A 44 -7.08 1.69 7.67
C LEU A 44 -6.30 2.19 8.90
N HIS A 45 -6.43 3.47 9.25
CA HIS A 45 -5.77 4.03 10.43
C HIS A 45 -6.29 3.43 11.74
N GLN A 46 -7.60 3.16 11.86
CA GLN A 46 -8.16 2.53 13.06
C GLN A 46 -7.68 1.09 13.22
N LEU A 47 -7.73 0.31 12.13
CA LEU A 47 -7.34 -1.10 12.14
C LEU A 47 -5.83 -1.28 12.40
N SER A 48 -4.98 -0.42 11.85
CA SER A 48 -3.52 -0.50 12.01
C SER A 48 -3.01 -0.40 13.45
N ARG A 49 -3.86 0.01 14.39
CA ARG A 49 -3.51 0.09 15.82
C ARG A 49 -3.41 -1.27 16.50
N GLN A 50 -4.12 -2.27 15.99
CA GLN A 50 -4.25 -3.58 16.62
C GLN A 50 -4.10 -4.74 15.63
N HIS A 51 -4.24 -4.47 14.33
CA HIS A 51 -4.27 -5.46 13.27
C HIS A 51 -3.45 -5.01 12.08
N ILE A 52 -3.15 -5.95 11.19
CA ILE A 52 -2.56 -5.70 9.89
C ILE A 52 -3.38 -6.41 8.81
N LEU A 53 -3.67 -5.73 7.70
CA LEU A 53 -4.33 -6.34 6.55
C LEU A 53 -3.30 -7.12 5.73
N PHE A 54 -3.63 -8.36 5.38
CA PHE A 54 -2.81 -9.15 4.46
C PHE A 54 -3.13 -8.81 3.01
N GLY A 55 -2.11 -8.53 2.21
CA GLY A 55 -2.20 -8.19 0.80
C GLY A 55 -1.44 -9.15 -0.09
N HIS A 56 -1.88 -9.27 -1.35
CA HIS A 56 -1.22 -10.06 -2.38
C HIS A 56 -1.37 -9.38 -3.73
N GLN A 57 -0.25 -9.21 -4.45
CA GLN A 57 -0.21 -8.57 -5.76
C GLN A 57 -0.87 -9.48 -6.81
N HIS A 58 -1.70 -8.92 -7.68
CA HIS A 58 -2.41 -9.61 -8.78
C HIS A 58 -3.27 -10.82 -8.37
N ALA A 59 -3.61 -10.91 -7.07
CA ALA A 59 -4.18 -12.12 -6.48
C ALA A 59 -5.49 -12.61 -7.14
N MET A 60 -6.27 -11.73 -7.76
CA MET A 60 -7.53 -12.07 -8.44
C MET A 60 -7.41 -12.13 -9.96
N GLU A 61 -6.26 -11.78 -10.51
CA GLU A 61 -6.00 -11.77 -11.94
C GLU A 61 -5.49 -13.13 -12.42
N TYR A 62 -4.53 -13.65 -11.67
CA TYR A 62 -3.90 -14.94 -11.89
C TYR A 62 -3.25 -15.46 -10.61
N GLY A 63 -2.85 -16.75 -10.63
CA GLY A 63 -2.12 -17.40 -9.56
C GLY A 63 -1.35 -18.58 -10.09
N HIS A 64 -0.84 -19.44 -9.21
CA HIS A 64 -0.01 -20.56 -9.61
C HIS A 64 -0.77 -21.56 -10.50
N GLY A 65 -0.43 -21.60 -11.80
CA GLY A 65 -1.04 -22.51 -12.78
C GLY A 65 -2.43 -22.10 -13.26
N TRP A 66 -2.88 -20.85 -13.05
CA TRP A 66 -4.17 -20.38 -13.55
C TRP A 66 -4.17 -18.87 -13.84
N SER A 67 -5.06 -18.41 -14.73
CA SER A 67 -5.29 -16.99 -14.99
C SER A 67 -6.73 -16.71 -15.43
N GLY A 68 -7.23 -15.49 -15.13
CA GLY A 68 -8.51 -14.96 -15.63
C GLY A 68 -9.76 -15.59 -15.04
N GLU A 69 -9.65 -16.53 -14.09
CA GLU A 69 -10.79 -17.20 -13.46
C GLU A 69 -11.52 -16.26 -12.50
N LYS A 70 -12.86 -16.37 -12.53
CA LYS A 70 -13.71 -15.51 -11.72
C LYS A 70 -13.67 -15.90 -10.25
N ASP A 71 -13.57 -14.90 -9.36
CA ASP A 71 -13.68 -15.06 -7.89
C ASP A 71 -12.67 -16.07 -7.31
N LYS A 72 -11.48 -16.12 -7.90
CA LYS A 72 -10.40 -17.04 -7.52
C LYS A 72 -9.18 -16.28 -7.05
N SER A 73 -8.48 -16.82 -6.06
CA SER A 73 -7.11 -16.50 -5.69
C SER A 73 -6.49 -17.71 -4.99
N ASP A 74 -5.17 -17.89 -5.11
CA ASP A 74 -4.47 -18.98 -4.42
C ASP A 74 -4.69 -18.92 -2.91
N VAL A 75 -4.69 -17.70 -2.36
CA VAL A 75 -4.96 -17.46 -0.94
C VAL A 75 -6.38 -17.95 -0.57
N LYS A 76 -7.40 -17.64 -1.39
CA LYS A 76 -8.77 -18.11 -1.14
C LYS A 76 -8.89 -19.64 -1.25
N LEU A 77 -8.17 -20.24 -2.17
CA LEU A 77 -8.17 -21.71 -2.29
C LEU A 77 -7.58 -22.41 -1.06
N VAL A 78 -6.67 -21.73 -0.34
CA VAL A 78 -6.02 -22.26 0.88
C VAL A 78 -6.83 -21.92 2.14
N THR A 79 -7.37 -20.69 2.23
CA THR A 79 -7.94 -20.16 3.48
C THR A 79 -9.46 -20.01 3.48
N GLY A 80 -10.09 -20.06 2.31
CA GLY A 80 -11.51 -19.72 2.14
C GLY A 80 -11.79 -18.20 2.02
N SER A 81 -10.77 -17.35 2.17
CA SER A 81 -10.88 -15.88 2.07
C SER A 81 -9.88 -15.33 1.06
N HIS A 82 -10.26 -14.30 0.29
CA HIS A 82 -9.28 -13.52 -0.45
C HIS A 82 -8.36 -12.73 0.48
N PRO A 83 -7.17 -12.28 0.01
CA PRO A 83 -6.43 -11.25 0.71
C PRO A 83 -7.29 -10.02 0.98
N ALA A 84 -7.04 -9.34 2.09
CA ALA A 84 -7.73 -8.09 2.42
C ALA A 84 -7.37 -6.94 1.47
N VAL A 85 -6.11 -6.93 0.98
CA VAL A 85 -5.60 -5.94 0.02
C VAL A 85 -5.21 -6.66 -1.27
N ILE A 86 -5.78 -6.21 -2.38
CA ILE A 86 -5.46 -6.72 -3.72
C ILE A 86 -4.59 -5.68 -4.43
N GLY A 87 -3.37 -6.08 -4.78
CA GLY A 87 -2.50 -5.27 -5.62
C GLY A 87 -2.85 -5.44 -7.10
N VAL A 88 -2.88 -4.33 -7.83
CA VAL A 88 -2.92 -4.27 -9.30
C VAL A 88 -1.76 -3.45 -9.81
N ASP A 89 -1.50 -3.46 -11.13
CA ASP A 89 -0.45 -2.65 -11.72
C ASP A 89 -0.97 -1.80 -12.89
N PHE A 90 -0.55 -0.53 -12.92
CA PHE A 90 -0.91 0.40 -14.00
C PHE A 90 0.09 0.39 -15.18
N SER A 91 1.03 -0.56 -15.23
CA SER A 91 2.07 -0.67 -16.26
C SER A 91 1.53 -0.64 -17.69
N GLY A 92 0.43 -1.34 -17.94
CA GLY A 92 -0.19 -1.40 -19.27
C GLY A 92 -0.88 -0.10 -19.74
N LEU A 93 -0.88 0.97 -18.93
CA LEU A 93 -1.44 2.29 -19.30
C LEU A 93 -0.43 3.19 -20.02
N SER A 94 0.81 2.75 -20.22
CA SER A 94 1.89 3.51 -20.85
C SER A 94 2.74 2.64 -21.78
N GLY A 95 3.33 3.25 -22.83
CA GLY A 95 4.24 2.57 -23.75
C GLY A 95 3.58 1.43 -24.55
N LYS A 96 2.29 1.51 -24.78
CA LYS A 96 1.46 0.53 -25.48
C LYS A 96 0.63 1.19 -26.57
N THR A 97 0.07 0.41 -27.47
CA THR A 97 -0.94 0.87 -28.44
C THR A 97 -2.25 1.26 -27.75
N ASP A 98 -3.07 2.07 -28.39
CA ASP A 98 -4.38 2.46 -27.86
C ASP A 98 -5.29 1.26 -27.55
N ALA A 99 -5.22 0.22 -28.39
CA ALA A 99 -6.00 -1.01 -28.18
C ALA A 99 -5.53 -1.78 -26.93
N GLU A 100 -4.22 -1.88 -26.70
CA GLU A 100 -3.65 -2.52 -25.50
C GLU A 100 -3.96 -1.71 -24.25
N ILE A 101 -3.89 -0.38 -24.33
CA ILE A 101 -4.25 0.52 -23.23
C ILE A 101 -5.74 0.35 -22.88
N GLN A 102 -6.61 0.30 -23.88
CA GLN A 102 -8.04 0.09 -23.67
C GLN A 102 -8.32 -1.27 -23.04
N HIS A 103 -7.67 -2.32 -23.51
CA HIS A 103 -7.76 -3.66 -22.92
C HIS A 103 -7.31 -3.64 -21.44
N THR A 104 -6.19 -2.99 -21.15
CA THR A 104 -5.69 -2.82 -19.75
C THR A 104 -6.72 -2.12 -18.88
N LYS A 105 -7.35 -1.03 -19.36
CA LYS A 105 -8.40 -0.32 -18.62
C LYS A 105 -9.57 -1.24 -18.26
N GLU A 106 -9.99 -2.10 -19.20
CA GLU A 106 -11.07 -3.05 -18.97
C GLU A 106 -10.70 -4.15 -17.96
N GLN A 107 -9.48 -4.66 -18.01
CA GLN A 107 -8.98 -5.63 -17.03
C GLN A 107 -8.89 -5.00 -15.64
N LEU A 108 -8.28 -3.83 -15.52
CA LEU A 108 -8.19 -3.09 -14.25
C LEU A 108 -9.59 -2.83 -13.66
N LYS A 109 -10.53 -2.37 -14.50
CA LYS A 109 -11.93 -2.17 -14.08
C LYS A 109 -12.52 -3.45 -13.50
N LYS A 110 -12.39 -4.57 -14.22
CA LYS A 110 -12.92 -5.88 -13.80
C LYS A 110 -12.44 -6.26 -12.40
N TYR A 111 -11.13 -6.21 -12.15
CA TYR A 111 -10.54 -6.68 -10.89
C TYR A 111 -10.73 -5.69 -9.75
N ILE A 112 -10.63 -4.39 -10.01
CA ILE A 112 -10.81 -3.36 -8.99
C ILE A 112 -12.28 -3.32 -8.53
N GLU A 113 -13.25 -3.37 -9.46
CA GLU A 113 -14.68 -3.38 -9.10
C GLU A 113 -15.08 -4.67 -8.37
N ALA A 114 -14.50 -5.82 -8.76
CA ALA A 114 -14.72 -7.09 -8.04
C ALA A 114 -14.18 -7.01 -6.61
N THR A 115 -12.95 -6.51 -6.42
CA THR A 115 -12.33 -6.33 -5.10
C THR A 115 -13.18 -5.42 -4.21
N TYR A 116 -13.58 -4.25 -4.72
CA TYR A 116 -14.42 -3.30 -4.00
C TYR A 116 -15.78 -3.90 -3.62
N SER A 117 -16.42 -4.59 -4.57
CA SER A 117 -17.72 -5.22 -4.35
C SER A 117 -17.69 -6.31 -3.28
N ASN A 118 -16.55 -6.95 -3.11
CA ASN A 118 -16.29 -7.94 -2.09
C ASN A 118 -15.80 -7.32 -0.75
N GLY A 119 -15.67 -5.98 -0.66
CA GLY A 119 -15.23 -5.27 0.54
C GLY A 119 -13.71 -5.21 0.72
N GLY A 120 -12.93 -5.73 -0.22
CA GLY A 120 -11.46 -5.68 -0.19
C GLY A 120 -10.89 -4.29 -0.53
N VAL A 121 -9.64 -4.05 -0.19
CA VAL A 121 -8.90 -2.81 -0.43
C VAL A 121 -8.03 -2.95 -1.67
N ILE A 122 -7.88 -1.88 -2.45
CA ILE A 122 -7.08 -1.87 -3.68
C ILE A 122 -5.83 -1.01 -3.50
N THR A 123 -4.67 -1.57 -3.86
CA THR A 123 -3.43 -0.81 -4.07
C THR A 123 -2.95 -0.98 -5.51
N ALA A 124 -2.43 0.09 -6.10
CA ALA A 124 -1.94 0.08 -7.47
C ALA A 124 -0.48 0.51 -7.51
N SER A 125 0.42 -0.40 -7.87
CA SER A 125 1.77 -0.07 -8.29
C SER A 125 1.78 0.47 -9.72
N TRP A 126 2.90 1.07 -10.13
CA TRP A 126 3.03 1.55 -11.49
C TRP A 126 4.43 1.27 -12.02
N HIS A 127 4.60 0.11 -12.64
CA HIS A 127 5.79 -0.23 -13.39
C HIS A 127 5.73 0.52 -14.74
N PHE A 128 6.15 1.75 -14.69
CA PHE A 128 5.98 2.74 -15.73
C PHE A 128 7.08 2.62 -16.80
N ASN A 129 6.70 2.20 -18.02
CA ASN A 129 7.63 2.18 -19.15
C ASN A 129 8.26 3.55 -19.36
N ASN A 130 9.56 3.57 -19.67
CA ASN A 130 10.29 4.83 -19.89
C ASN A 130 9.58 5.66 -20.97
N PRO A 131 9.07 6.86 -20.65
CA PRO A 131 8.23 7.62 -21.58
C PRO A 131 9.01 8.20 -22.78
N VAL A 132 10.35 8.21 -22.72
CA VAL A 132 11.20 8.69 -23.81
C VAL A 132 11.48 7.58 -24.80
N SER A 133 11.94 6.41 -24.34
CA SER A 133 12.20 5.25 -25.20
C SER A 133 10.93 4.46 -25.54
N ALA A 134 9.89 4.54 -24.71
CA ALA A 134 8.65 3.77 -24.81
C ALA A 134 8.85 2.24 -24.76
N THR A 135 9.95 1.77 -24.14
CA THR A 135 10.30 0.34 -24.13
C THR A 135 9.92 -0.32 -22.80
N ASP A 136 10.77 -0.22 -21.78
CA ASP A 136 10.65 -0.95 -20.54
C ASP A 136 10.73 -0.01 -19.31
N PHE A 137 10.37 -0.49 -18.14
CA PHE A 137 10.54 0.23 -16.87
C PHE A 137 11.90 -0.05 -16.23
N TYR A 138 12.53 -1.21 -16.51
CA TYR A 138 13.88 -1.47 -16.02
C TYR A 138 14.91 -0.60 -16.75
N TRP A 139 15.82 -0.01 -15.97
CA TRP A 139 16.85 0.88 -16.50
C TRP A 139 17.65 0.25 -17.63
N LYS A 140 18.13 -0.99 -17.44
CA LYS A 140 18.93 -1.73 -18.43
C LYS A 140 18.21 -1.98 -19.76
N ASP A 141 16.87 -2.10 -19.71
CA ASP A 141 16.03 -2.47 -20.85
C ASP A 141 15.27 -1.25 -21.42
N SER A 142 15.39 -0.07 -20.77
CA SER A 142 14.73 1.18 -21.14
C SER A 142 15.60 2.11 -22.03
N GLY A 143 16.62 1.57 -22.68
CA GLY A 143 17.55 2.35 -23.51
C GLY A 143 18.53 3.21 -22.71
N VAL A 144 18.61 3.01 -21.37
CA VAL A 144 19.53 3.74 -20.47
C VAL A 144 19.32 5.27 -20.57
N ILE A 145 18.05 5.71 -20.67
CA ILE A 145 17.70 7.12 -20.84
C ILE A 145 17.19 7.69 -19.51
N PRO A 146 17.84 8.74 -18.94
CA PRO A 146 17.37 9.42 -17.73
C PRO A 146 16.15 10.28 -18.04
N ALA A 147 14.97 9.63 -18.05
CA ALA A 147 13.74 10.19 -18.58
C ALA A 147 13.15 11.32 -17.73
N VAL A 148 13.43 11.36 -16.41
CA VAL A 148 12.78 12.30 -15.49
C VAL A 148 12.89 13.75 -15.94
N LYS A 149 14.10 14.21 -16.32
CA LYS A 149 14.33 15.59 -16.78
C LYS A 149 13.54 15.98 -18.03
N TYR A 150 13.15 15.01 -18.86
CA TYR A 150 12.38 15.26 -20.08
C TYR A 150 10.87 15.32 -19.85
N ILE A 151 10.35 14.76 -18.76
CA ILE A 151 8.91 14.67 -18.49
C ILE A 151 8.41 15.64 -17.41
N ILE A 152 9.28 16.19 -16.59
CA ILE A 152 8.91 17.23 -15.63
C ILE A 152 8.54 18.54 -16.35
N PRO A 153 7.87 19.51 -15.70
CA PRO A 153 7.53 20.80 -16.31
C PRO A 153 8.73 21.46 -16.98
N GLY A 154 8.57 21.86 -18.24
CA GLY A 154 9.62 22.42 -19.09
C GLY A 154 10.43 21.37 -19.88
N GLY A 155 10.28 20.10 -19.61
CA GLY A 155 10.93 19.02 -20.37
C GLY A 155 10.26 18.78 -21.73
N SER A 156 11.06 18.30 -22.70
CA SER A 156 10.61 18.11 -24.10
C SER A 156 9.55 17.03 -24.31
N GLN A 157 9.33 16.15 -23.33
CA GLN A 157 8.33 15.08 -23.34
C GLN A 157 7.21 15.31 -22.29
N HIS A 158 7.11 16.53 -21.75
CA HIS A 158 6.15 16.85 -20.70
C HIS A 158 4.70 16.63 -21.14
N GLU A 159 4.34 17.03 -22.36
CA GLU A 159 2.96 16.84 -22.88
C GLU A 159 2.64 15.34 -23.05
N LYS A 160 3.60 14.55 -23.56
CA LYS A 160 3.43 13.08 -23.64
C LYS A 160 3.19 12.46 -22.25
N TYR A 161 3.88 12.94 -21.23
CA TYR A 161 3.68 12.48 -19.85
C TYR A 161 2.29 12.84 -19.33
N LYS A 162 1.78 14.02 -19.64
CA LYS A 162 0.40 14.40 -19.31
C LYS A 162 -0.62 13.48 -19.98
N ASP A 163 -0.40 13.06 -21.22
CA ASP A 163 -1.30 12.11 -21.89
C ASP A 163 -1.30 10.74 -21.22
N ILE A 164 -0.15 10.27 -20.75
CA ILE A 164 -0.06 9.04 -19.96
C ILE A 164 -0.84 9.19 -18.63
N LEU A 165 -0.72 10.32 -17.94
CA LEU A 165 -1.49 10.58 -16.72
C LEU A 165 -3.01 10.66 -16.97
N LYS A 166 -3.44 11.09 -18.16
CA LYS A 166 -4.86 11.05 -18.56
C LYS A 166 -5.39 9.60 -18.61
N ASN A 167 -4.58 8.62 -19.06
CA ASN A 167 -4.98 7.21 -19.03
C ASN A 167 -5.23 6.72 -17.59
N ILE A 168 -4.36 7.08 -16.64
CA ILE A 168 -4.55 6.78 -15.22
C ILE A 168 -5.83 7.44 -14.68
N ALA A 169 -6.03 8.73 -15.00
CA ALA A 169 -7.24 9.46 -14.58
C ALA A 169 -8.51 8.83 -15.13
N GLN A 170 -8.50 8.37 -16.38
CA GLN A 170 -9.64 7.67 -16.98
C GLN A 170 -9.97 6.39 -16.20
N VAL A 171 -8.96 5.56 -15.85
CA VAL A 171 -9.17 4.39 -15.00
C VAL A 171 -9.83 4.80 -13.67
N ALA A 172 -9.25 5.76 -12.96
CA ALA A 172 -9.75 6.23 -11.67
C ALA A 172 -11.19 6.74 -11.73
N GLN A 173 -11.58 7.41 -12.81
CA GLN A 173 -12.91 7.99 -13.01
C GLN A 173 -13.96 6.97 -13.49
N PHE A 174 -13.55 5.97 -14.29
CA PHE A 174 -14.46 4.95 -14.83
C PHE A 174 -14.75 3.82 -13.85
N ILE A 175 -13.86 3.58 -12.88
CA ILE A 175 -14.07 2.52 -11.89
C ILE A 175 -15.11 2.95 -10.88
N LYS A 176 -16.25 2.24 -10.91
CA LYS A 176 -17.39 2.49 -10.01
C LYS A 176 -17.82 1.20 -9.32
N GLY A 177 -18.11 1.30 -8.05
CA GLY A 177 -18.82 0.24 -7.35
C GLY A 177 -20.23 0.04 -7.92
N LYS A 178 -20.87 -1.07 -7.57
CA LYS A 178 -22.28 -1.32 -7.92
C LYS A 178 -23.22 -0.23 -7.36
N ASP A 179 -22.79 0.49 -6.34
CA ASP A 179 -23.48 1.64 -5.74
C ASP A 179 -23.26 2.96 -6.53
N GLY A 180 -22.56 2.90 -7.66
CA GLY A 180 -22.24 4.06 -8.52
C GLY A 180 -21.11 4.95 -8.01
N LYS A 181 -20.51 4.62 -6.86
CA LYS A 181 -19.46 5.43 -6.23
C LYS A 181 -18.10 5.14 -6.80
N SER A 182 -17.21 6.13 -6.80
CA SER A 182 -15.83 5.95 -7.21
C SER A 182 -15.08 5.05 -6.23
N VAL A 183 -14.40 4.06 -6.76
CA VAL A 183 -13.62 3.11 -5.94
C VAL A 183 -12.32 3.76 -5.48
N PRO A 184 -12.04 3.81 -4.18
CA PRO A 184 -10.76 4.29 -3.66
C PRO A 184 -9.61 3.37 -4.06
N VAL A 185 -8.46 3.96 -4.41
CA VAL A 185 -7.24 3.22 -4.76
C VAL A 185 -6.05 3.83 -4.02
N ILE A 186 -5.23 3.00 -3.39
CA ILE A 186 -3.92 3.40 -2.85
C ILE A 186 -2.96 3.39 -4.05
N PHE A 187 -2.67 4.57 -4.60
CA PHE A 187 -1.79 4.71 -5.77
C PHE A 187 -0.34 4.90 -5.35
N ARG A 188 0.53 4.03 -5.82
CA ARG A 188 1.94 3.94 -5.45
C ARG A 188 2.85 4.11 -6.68
N PRO A 189 3.00 5.35 -7.19
CA PRO A 189 3.89 5.65 -8.31
C PRO A 189 5.36 5.67 -7.88
N PHE A 190 6.27 5.41 -8.82
CA PHE A 190 7.73 5.56 -8.67
C PHE A 190 8.30 4.89 -7.41
N HIS A 191 7.77 3.72 -7.06
CA HIS A 191 8.26 2.94 -5.92
C HIS A 191 9.72 2.50 -6.11
N GLU A 192 10.37 2.08 -5.02
CA GLU A 192 11.77 1.59 -5.02
C GLU A 192 12.77 2.58 -5.67
N PHE A 193 12.50 3.87 -5.57
CA PHE A 193 13.28 4.93 -6.22
C PHE A 193 14.70 5.12 -5.63
N ASP A 194 15.00 4.53 -4.49
CA ASP A 194 16.31 4.49 -3.85
C ASP A 194 17.21 3.39 -4.43
N GLY A 195 16.64 2.47 -5.23
CA GLY A 195 17.35 1.54 -6.10
C GLY A 195 17.71 2.14 -7.47
N ASP A 196 18.45 1.35 -8.28
CA ASP A 196 18.92 1.76 -9.61
C ASP A 196 18.39 0.87 -10.74
N TRP A 197 17.46 -0.04 -10.44
CA TRP A 197 16.90 -0.95 -11.44
C TRP A 197 15.77 -0.34 -12.28
N PHE A 198 15.12 0.72 -11.80
CA PHE A 198 14.13 1.46 -12.58
C PHE A 198 14.70 2.76 -13.15
N TRP A 199 14.17 3.26 -14.26
CA TRP A 199 14.64 4.49 -14.90
C TRP A 199 14.41 5.76 -14.05
N TRP A 200 13.55 5.69 -13.02
CA TRP A 200 13.34 6.75 -12.01
C TRP A 200 14.20 6.56 -10.74
N GLY A 201 15.13 5.61 -10.77
CA GLY A 201 16.00 5.27 -9.65
C GLY A 201 16.98 6.38 -9.25
N SER A 202 17.63 6.18 -8.12
CA SER A 202 18.42 7.22 -7.44
C SER A 202 19.59 7.75 -8.26
N SER A 203 20.25 6.91 -9.07
CA SER A 203 21.35 7.30 -9.93
C SER A 203 20.90 7.91 -11.26
N HIS A 204 19.61 7.90 -11.59
CA HIS A 204 19.11 8.29 -12.91
C HIS A 204 18.37 9.62 -12.92
N CYS A 205 18.15 10.20 -11.75
CA CYS A 205 17.62 11.56 -11.60
C CYS A 205 18.07 12.19 -10.28
N THR A 206 18.17 13.51 -10.25
CA THR A 206 18.46 14.25 -9.03
C THR A 206 17.27 14.21 -8.04
N ILE A 207 17.53 14.53 -6.77
CA ILE A 207 16.49 14.68 -5.76
C ILE A 207 15.43 15.70 -6.20
N GLN A 208 15.89 16.84 -6.76
CA GLN A 208 15.00 17.89 -7.23
C GLN A 208 14.12 17.43 -8.41
N GLU A 209 14.67 16.69 -9.36
CA GLU A 209 13.91 16.15 -10.50
C GLU A 209 12.86 15.14 -10.00
N PHE A 210 13.24 14.22 -9.12
CA PHE A 210 12.30 13.23 -8.55
C PHE A 210 11.16 13.89 -7.78
N THR A 211 11.48 14.83 -6.89
CA THR A 211 10.45 15.53 -6.10
C THR A 211 9.55 16.41 -6.98
N THR A 212 10.09 17.00 -8.06
CA THR A 212 9.31 17.74 -9.06
C THR A 212 8.37 16.81 -9.83
N LEU A 213 8.86 15.64 -10.28
CA LEU A 213 8.04 14.63 -10.93
C LEU A 213 6.89 14.17 -10.02
N TRP A 214 7.18 13.85 -8.76
CA TRP A 214 6.17 13.45 -7.79
C TRP A 214 5.08 14.52 -7.61
N LYS A 215 5.50 15.75 -7.31
CA LYS A 215 4.58 16.87 -7.06
C LYS A 215 3.71 17.17 -8.29
N PHE A 216 4.32 17.16 -9.47
CA PHE A 216 3.57 17.34 -10.72
C PHE A 216 2.55 16.22 -10.94
N THR A 217 2.95 14.96 -10.75
CA THR A 217 2.05 13.81 -10.91
C THR A 217 0.82 13.93 -10.02
N VAL A 218 1.02 14.20 -8.73
CA VAL A 218 -0.04 14.34 -7.75
C VAL A 218 -0.94 15.55 -8.09
N SER A 219 -0.36 16.72 -8.33
CA SER A 219 -1.15 17.93 -8.63
C SER A 219 -1.92 17.80 -9.94
N TYR A 220 -1.32 17.21 -10.97
CA TYR A 220 -2.00 17.05 -12.26
C TYR A 220 -3.17 16.07 -12.18
N LEU A 221 -2.99 14.93 -11.53
CA LEU A 221 -4.09 13.97 -11.30
C LEU A 221 -5.20 14.58 -10.43
N ARG A 222 -4.83 15.12 -9.25
CA ARG A 222 -5.75 15.61 -8.26
C ARG A 222 -6.45 16.92 -8.70
N ASP A 223 -5.67 17.92 -9.13
CA ASP A 223 -6.15 19.28 -9.30
C ASP A 223 -6.60 19.56 -10.74
N SER A 224 -5.88 19.03 -11.74
CA SER A 224 -6.21 19.28 -13.16
C SER A 224 -7.17 18.23 -13.73
N LEU A 225 -7.00 16.95 -13.38
CA LEU A 225 -7.81 15.84 -13.87
C LEU A 225 -8.91 15.42 -12.91
N SER A 226 -9.06 16.07 -11.75
CA SER A 226 -10.10 15.82 -10.75
C SER A 226 -10.21 14.36 -10.28
N VAL A 227 -9.05 13.70 -10.09
CA VAL A 227 -8.98 12.37 -9.50
C VAL A 227 -9.00 12.50 -7.99
N HIS A 228 -10.16 12.27 -7.37
CA HIS A 228 -10.39 12.48 -5.93
C HIS A 228 -10.59 11.16 -5.14
N ASN A 229 -10.27 10.03 -5.74
CA ASN A 229 -10.37 8.70 -5.14
C ASN A 229 -9.02 8.00 -4.96
N PHE A 230 -7.92 8.74 -5.04
CA PHE A 230 -6.58 8.20 -4.75
C PHE A 230 -6.11 8.54 -3.34
N ILE A 231 -5.39 7.59 -2.74
CA ILE A 231 -4.53 7.74 -1.56
C ILE A 231 -3.09 7.58 -2.08
N TYR A 232 -2.29 8.64 -2.02
CA TYR A 232 -0.95 8.65 -2.62
C TYR A 232 0.08 8.04 -1.68
N ALA A 233 0.72 6.95 -2.11
CA ALA A 233 1.66 6.16 -1.33
C ALA A 233 3.11 6.31 -1.81
N PHE A 234 3.99 6.72 -0.90
CA PHE A 234 5.44 6.88 -1.11
C PHE A 234 6.16 5.68 -0.50
N SER A 235 6.87 4.89 -1.30
CA SER A 235 7.57 3.69 -0.84
C SER A 235 8.94 3.52 -1.52
N PRO A 236 10.03 3.79 -0.80
CA PRO A 236 11.35 3.35 -1.20
C PRO A 236 11.51 1.83 -1.02
N ASP A 237 12.57 1.26 -1.60
CA ASP A 237 13.13 -0.03 -1.20
C ASP A 237 13.82 0.11 0.17
N ASN A 238 14.61 -0.85 0.53
CA ASN A 238 15.21 -0.99 1.85
C ASN A 238 16.56 -0.28 2.06
N LYS A 239 16.98 0.63 1.17
CA LYS A 239 18.31 1.26 1.19
C LYS A 239 18.45 2.43 2.17
N PHE A 240 17.79 2.34 3.31
CA PHE A 240 17.90 3.31 4.39
C PHE A 240 18.03 2.61 5.75
N ASN A 241 18.63 3.31 6.70
CA ASN A 241 18.78 2.87 8.10
C ASN A 241 18.56 4.01 9.11
N THR A 242 18.25 5.21 8.61
CA THR A 242 17.88 6.40 9.40
C THR A 242 16.69 7.10 8.76
N ILE A 243 16.01 7.95 9.53
CA ILE A 243 14.87 8.72 9.04
C ILE A 243 15.30 9.76 7.98
N GLU A 244 16.48 10.35 8.11
CA GLU A 244 17.00 11.33 7.15
C GLU A 244 17.21 10.68 5.80
N LYS A 245 17.76 9.45 5.77
CA LYS A 245 17.94 8.71 4.52
C LYS A 245 16.61 8.25 3.93
N TYR A 246 15.65 7.81 4.75
CA TYR A 246 14.30 7.49 4.32
C TYR A 246 13.61 8.68 3.63
N LEU A 247 13.79 9.89 4.17
CA LEU A 247 13.17 11.13 3.68
C LEU A 247 14.01 11.87 2.63
N GLU A 248 15.14 11.35 2.19
CA GLU A 248 16.06 12.05 1.27
C GLU A 248 15.37 12.55 -0.01
N ARG A 249 14.40 11.77 -0.54
CA ARG A 249 13.63 12.10 -1.75
C ARG A 249 12.16 12.36 -1.47
N TYR A 250 11.81 12.56 -0.18
CA TYR A 250 10.43 12.78 0.23
C TYR A 250 9.91 14.13 -0.27
N PRO A 251 8.78 14.16 -0.99
CA PRO A 251 8.28 15.39 -1.60
C PRO A 251 7.63 16.38 -0.63
N GLY A 252 7.38 15.95 0.62
CA GLY A 252 6.72 16.73 1.67
C GLY A 252 5.36 16.16 2.07
N ASN A 253 4.93 16.50 3.28
CA ASN A 253 3.71 15.96 3.90
C ASN A 253 2.41 16.33 3.15
N GLU A 254 2.42 17.41 2.40
CA GLU A 254 1.31 17.89 1.58
C GLU A 254 1.14 17.13 0.26
N TRP A 255 2.04 16.16 -0.03
CA TRP A 255 2.07 15.40 -1.27
C TRP A 255 1.96 13.88 -1.09
N VAL A 256 1.82 13.41 0.15
CA VAL A 256 1.81 11.99 0.48
C VAL A 256 0.76 11.70 1.55
N ASP A 257 -0.04 10.66 1.36
CA ASP A 257 -1.04 10.19 2.33
C ASP A 257 -0.54 9.00 3.14
N LEU A 258 0.22 8.11 2.48
CA LEU A 258 0.74 6.87 3.03
C LEU A 258 2.24 6.80 2.80
N VAL A 259 2.99 6.47 3.82
CA VAL A 259 4.42 6.15 3.73
C VAL A 259 4.62 4.63 3.85
N GLY A 260 5.45 4.07 2.99
CA GLY A 260 5.66 2.62 2.89
C GLY A 260 7.13 2.24 2.79
N ILE A 261 7.35 0.96 2.67
CA ILE A 261 8.65 0.35 2.38
C ILE A 261 8.44 -0.91 1.56
N ASP A 262 9.29 -1.11 0.56
CA ASP A 262 9.43 -2.36 -0.16
C ASP A 262 10.72 -3.03 0.33
N ASN A 263 10.63 -4.24 0.85
CA ASN A 263 11.79 -4.91 1.43
C ASN A 263 11.67 -6.43 1.32
N TYR A 264 12.49 -7.00 0.50
CA TYR A 264 12.63 -8.45 0.35
C TYR A 264 13.95 -8.97 0.96
N GLY A 265 15.00 -8.13 0.89
CA GLY A 265 16.36 -8.50 1.24
C GLY A 265 16.50 -8.95 2.70
N ASP A 266 15.93 -8.21 3.63
CA ASP A 266 16.04 -8.52 5.07
C ASP A 266 15.21 -9.76 5.47
N TRP A 267 14.33 -10.26 4.59
CA TRP A 267 13.36 -11.34 4.88
C TRP A 267 13.66 -12.65 4.18
N GLY A 268 14.85 -12.81 3.63
CA GLY A 268 15.36 -14.09 3.13
C GLY A 268 15.48 -14.20 1.60
N ARG A 269 15.37 -13.13 0.81
CA ARG A 269 15.46 -13.17 -0.66
C ARG A 269 16.69 -13.95 -1.14
N ASP A 270 17.86 -13.74 -0.51
CA ASP A 270 19.12 -14.38 -0.87
C ASP A 270 19.56 -15.46 0.14
N GLY A 271 18.60 -16.05 0.86
CA GLY A 271 18.85 -17.02 1.92
C GLY A 271 19.32 -16.39 3.24
N ASN A 272 19.50 -15.07 3.30
CA ASN A 272 19.91 -14.33 4.48
C ASN A 272 18.71 -13.66 5.13
N TYR A 273 18.60 -13.79 6.45
CA TYR A 273 17.53 -13.20 7.24
C TYR A 273 18.14 -12.18 8.21
N ASP A 274 18.06 -10.89 7.88
CA ASP A 274 18.38 -9.81 8.82
C ASP A 274 17.10 -9.16 9.34
N THR A 275 16.32 -9.97 10.07
CA THR A 275 15.05 -9.53 10.64
C THR A 275 15.21 -8.33 11.59
N ALA A 276 16.37 -8.18 12.24
CA ALA A 276 16.64 -7.04 13.11
C ALA A 276 16.74 -5.74 12.30
N ALA A 277 17.44 -5.74 11.16
CA ALA A 277 17.48 -4.59 10.25
C ALA A 277 16.11 -4.32 9.64
N GLY A 278 15.37 -5.36 9.22
CA GLY A 278 14.01 -5.23 8.70
C GLY A 278 13.06 -4.58 9.71
N ILE A 279 13.04 -5.06 10.94
CA ILE A 279 12.25 -4.48 12.05
C ILE A 279 12.61 -3.02 12.28
N LYS A 280 13.91 -2.67 12.31
CA LYS A 280 14.37 -1.28 12.47
C LYS A 280 13.80 -0.37 11.38
N LYS A 281 13.82 -0.82 10.13
CA LYS A 281 13.29 -0.06 8.98
C LYS A 281 11.77 0.10 9.06
N LEU A 282 11.03 -0.97 9.35
CA LEU A 282 9.57 -0.89 9.59
C LEU A 282 9.24 0.10 10.70
N LYS A 283 10.06 0.12 11.76
CA LYS A 283 9.87 1.06 12.87
C LYS A 283 10.12 2.50 12.46
N ILE A 284 11.14 2.79 11.66
CA ILE A 284 11.40 4.13 11.10
C ILE A 284 10.17 4.63 10.33
N VAL A 285 9.60 3.78 9.46
CA VAL A 285 8.41 4.13 8.66
C VAL A 285 7.19 4.38 9.54
N SER A 286 6.90 3.46 10.47
CA SER A 286 5.76 3.56 11.37
C SER A 286 5.85 4.77 12.30
N ASP A 287 7.01 5.00 12.93
CA ASP A 287 7.22 6.13 13.86
C ASP A 287 7.08 7.47 13.10
N TYR A 288 7.59 7.54 11.86
CA TYR A 288 7.41 8.73 11.03
C TYR A 288 5.95 8.96 10.67
N ALA A 289 5.23 7.91 10.27
CA ALA A 289 3.81 8.00 9.94
C ALA A 289 2.99 8.53 11.12
N ILE A 290 3.21 8.01 12.31
CA ILE A 290 2.56 8.47 13.54
C ILE A 290 2.87 9.96 13.77
N LYS A 291 4.14 10.36 13.70
CA LYS A 291 4.58 11.75 13.90
C LYS A 291 3.99 12.70 12.86
N ALA A 292 3.91 12.27 11.60
CA ALA A 292 3.43 13.07 10.47
C ALA A 292 1.92 12.97 10.25
N ASN A 293 1.21 12.19 11.07
CA ASN A 293 -0.22 11.88 10.92
C ASN A 293 -0.55 11.31 9.54
N LYS A 294 0.18 10.27 9.13
CA LYS A 294 0.04 9.54 7.87
C LYS A 294 -0.33 8.09 8.12
N LEU A 295 -0.81 7.41 7.08
CA LEU A 295 -0.83 5.95 7.06
C LEU A 295 0.59 5.41 6.87
N ALA A 296 0.83 4.19 7.37
CA ALA A 296 2.03 3.42 7.05
C ALA A 296 1.66 2.05 6.50
N ALA A 297 2.53 1.46 5.67
CA ALA A 297 2.36 0.11 5.17
C ALA A 297 3.70 -0.57 4.86
N PHE A 298 3.71 -1.88 4.92
CA PHE A 298 4.74 -2.72 4.32
C PHE A 298 4.29 -3.03 2.89
N THR A 299 4.67 -2.15 1.97
CA THR A 299 4.06 -2.03 0.65
C THR A 299 4.41 -3.15 -0.29
N GLU A 300 5.62 -3.74 -0.14
CA GLU A 300 6.00 -4.99 -0.81
C GLU A 300 6.98 -5.80 0.04
N THR A 301 6.77 -7.12 0.05
CA THR A 301 7.70 -8.09 0.65
C THR A 301 7.42 -9.49 0.10
N GLY A 302 8.04 -10.48 0.69
CA GLY A 302 7.81 -11.90 0.44
C GLY A 302 9.08 -12.70 0.31
N LEU A 303 8.92 -14.00 0.33
CA LEU A 303 9.98 -14.97 0.06
C LEU A 303 9.58 -15.79 -1.17
N GLU A 304 10.27 -15.56 -2.28
CA GLU A 304 9.99 -16.26 -3.54
C GLU A 304 10.09 -17.79 -3.33
N SER A 305 9.13 -18.51 -3.88
CA SER A 305 8.97 -19.97 -3.72
C SER A 305 8.79 -20.45 -2.28
N THR A 306 8.80 -19.59 -1.30
CA THR A 306 8.69 -19.85 0.13
C THR A 306 9.43 -21.14 0.59
N PRO A 307 10.74 -21.26 0.36
CA PRO A 307 11.52 -22.47 0.71
C PRO A 307 11.60 -22.68 2.22
N ASN A 308 11.46 -21.64 3.03
CA ASN A 308 11.27 -21.75 4.46
C ASN A 308 9.78 -21.94 4.77
N THR A 309 9.39 -23.16 5.05
CA THR A 309 7.99 -23.54 5.27
C THR A 309 7.34 -22.90 6.50
N SER A 310 8.13 -22.35 7.42
CA SER A 310 7.67 -21.62 8.62
C SER A 310 7.82 -20.10 8.51
N TRP A 311 8.07 -19.57 7.31
CA TRP A 311 8.36 -18.16 7.08
C TRP A 311 7.22 -17.23 7.55
N TRP A 312 5.99 -17.65 7.37
CA TRP A 312 4.81 -16.84 7.66
C TRP A 312 4.69 -16.46 9.13
N THR A 313 4.89 -17.44 10.02
CA THR A 313 4.75 -17.21 11.47
C THR A 313 6.09 -16.86 12.11
N THR A 314 7.17 -17.58 11.81
CA THR A 314 8.44 -17.42 12.51
C THR A 314 9.24 -16.18 12.06
N ILE A 315 9.09 -15.77 10.82
CA ILE A 315 9.78 -14.60 10.27
C ILE A 315 8.84 -13.40 10.19
N LEU A 316 7.81 -13.43 9.32
CA LEU A 316 6.99 -12.28 9.05
C LEU A 316 6.11 -11.89 10.25
N LEU A 317 5.28 -12.79 10.75
CA LEU A 317 4.34 -12.48 11.83
C LEU A 317 5.06 -12.06 13.12
N ASN A 318 6.11 -12.80 13.50
CA ASN A 318 6.90 -12.46 14.68
C ASN A 318 7.55 -11.09 14.56
N ALA A 319 8.08 -10.72 13.40
CA ALA A 319 8.65 -9.41 13.17
C ALA A 319 7.60 -8.30 13.29
N LEU A 320 6.44 -8.48 12.66
CA LEU A 320 5.35 -7.51 12.71
C LEU A 320 4.83 -7.29 14.14
N LYS A 321 4.62 -8.36 14.91
CA LYS A 321 4.12 -8.30 16.30
C LYS A 321 5.17 -7.77 17.28
N SER A 322 6.44 -8.19 17.15
CA SER A 322 7.51 -7.80 18.07
C SER A 322 7.94 -6.34 17.91
N SER A 323 7.81 -5.79 16.71
CA SER A 323 8.21 -4.41 16.40
C SER A 323 7.26 -3.35 16.96
N LYS A 324 6.02 -3.73 17.33
CA LYS A 324 4.95 -2.80 17.76
C LYS A 324 4.70 -1.67 16.76
N VAL A 325 4.82 -1.97 15.47
CA VAL A 325 4.57 -1.03 14.39
C VAL A 325 3.08 -0.86 14.13
N GLN A 326 2.68 0.31 13.64
CA GLN A 326 1.34 0.57 13.15
C GLN A 326 1.39 0.62 11.62
N LEU A 327 1.06 -0.50 10.99
CA LEU A 327 1.04 -0.64 9.55
C LEU A 327 -0.38 -1.03 9.11
N ALA A 328 -0.90 -0.34 8.11
CA ALA A 328 -2.23 -0.61 7.57
C ALA A 328 -2.29 -1.97 6.89
N TYR A 329 -1.25 -2.33 6.16
CA TYR A 329 -1.16 -3.62 5.50
C TYR A 329 0.28 -4.09 5.31
N VAL A 330 0.44 -5.38 5.06
CA VAL A 330 1.62 -6.02 4.49
C VAL A 330 1.20 -6.70 3.19
N LEU A 331 1.94 -6.48 2.09
CA LEU A 331 1.63 -7.07 0.80
C LEU A 331 2.79 -7.93 0.31
N VAL A 332 2.49 -9.18 -0.03
CA VAL A 332 3.45 -10.07 -0.71
C VAL A 332 3.28 -9.97 -2.21
N TRP A 333 4.41 -10.17 -2.94
CA TRP A 333 4.41 -10.10 -4.38
C TRP A 333 3.55 -11.21 -5.02
N ARG A 334 3.43 -11.20 -6.33
CA ARG A 334 2.51 -12.02 -7.13
C ARG A 334 2.90 -13.50 -7.21
N ASN A 335 1.93 -14.34 -7.45
CA ASN A 335 2.14 -15.67 -7.99
C ASN A 335 2.05 -15.60 -9.52
N ASP A 336 2.97 -16.28 -10.23
CA ASP A 336 2.93 -16.30 -11.69
C ASP A 336 2.11 -17.49 -12.20
N ALA A 337 1.36 -17.28 -13.29
CA ALA A 337 0.49 -18.30 -13.86
C ALA A 337 1.27 -19.41 -14.58
N THR A 338 2.47 -19.11 -15.05
CA THR A 338 3.26 -19.98 -15.94
C THR A 338 4.60 -20.41 -15.35
N SER A 339 5.10 -19.68 -14.37
CA SER A 339 6.35 -20.01 -13.68
C SER A 339 6.12 -21.00 -12.55
N ALA A 340 6.92 -22.06 -12.51
CA ALA A 340 6.88 -23.06 -11.45
C ALA A 340 7.48 -22.54 -10.11
N THR A 341 8.27 -21.45 -10.14
CA THR A 341 9.04 -20.97 -8.98
C THR A 341 8.75 -19.53 -8.59
N HIS A 342 8.12 -18.75 -9.46
CA HIS A 342 7.80 -17.35 -9.17
C HIS A 342 6.43 -17.25 -8.49
N TYR A 343 6.41 -17.47 -7.19
CA TYR A 343 5.23 -17.29 -6.34
C TYR A 343 5.65 -16.84 -4.93
N TYR A 344 4.79 -16.04 -4.30
CA TYR A 344 5.03 -15.43 -2.99
C TYR A 344 3.92 -15.71 -1.97
N ALA A 345 2.82 -16.30 -2.40
CA ALA A 345 1.78 -16.83 -1.52
C ALA A 345 1.56 -18.32 -1.79
N PRO A 346 1.23 -19.14 -0.76
CA PRO A 346 1.00 -20.55 -0.98
C PRO A 346 -0.28 -20.79 -1.78
N PHE A 347 -0.27 -21.92 -2.49
CA PHE A 347 -1.38 -22.48 -3.25
C PHE A 347 -1.70 -23.87 -2.72
N PRO A 348 -2.84 -24.49 -3.06
CA PRO A 348 -3.19 -25.83 -2.59
C PRO A 348 -2.10 -26.86 -2.83
N GLY A 349 -1.68 -27.56 -1.79
CA GLY A 349 -0.60 -28.56 -1.82
C GLY A 349 0.81 -28.02 -1.56
N HIS A 350 1.00 -26.70 -1.48
CA HIS A 350 2.31 -26.14 -1.14
C HIS A 350 2.71 -26.45 0.32
N SER A 351 3.99 -26.75 0.56
CA SER A 351 4.51 -27.19 1.86
C SER A 351 4.35 -26.17 2.99
N SER A 352 4.28 -24.86 2.67
CA SER A 352 4.06 -23.81 3.69
C SER A 352 2.59 -23.56 4.04
N VAL A 353 1.64 -24.30 3.44
CA VAL A 353 0.19 -24.12 3.73
C VAL A 353 -0.12 -24.24 5.22
N PRO A 354 0.39 -25.23 6.00
CA PRO A 354 0.08 -25.31 7.42
C PRO A 354 0.51 -24.06 8.21
N ASP A 355 1.68 -23.51 7.93
CA ASP A 355 2.19 -22.32 8.59
C ASP A 355 1.42 -21.04 8.14
N PHE A 356 1.04 -20.96 6.85
CA PHE A 356 0.21 -19.88 6.36
C PHE A 356 -1.21 -19.91 6.96
N LEU A 357 -1.77 -21.08 7.24
CA LEU A 357 -3.03 -21.20 7.96
C LEU A 357 -2.92 -20.72 9.41
N ASN A 358 -1.77 -20.92 10.07
CA ASN A 358 -1.51 -20.35 11.39
C ASN A 358 -1.40 -18.81 11.30
N PHE A 359 -0.74 -18.28 10.28
CA PHE A 359 -0.71 -16.83 10.00
C PHE A 359 -2.12 -16.29 9.71
N TYR A 360 -2.92 -16.99 8.90
CA TYR A 360 -4.31 -16.63 8.61
C TYR A 360 -5.20 -16.61 9.86
N ASN A 361 -5.02 -17.57 10.76
CA ASN A 361 -5.84 -17.70 11.99
C ASN A 361 -5.37 -16.77 13.12
N ASP A 362 -4.20 -16.13 13.02
CA ASP A 362 -3.74 -15.21 14.06
C ASP A 362 -4.65 -13.97 14.10
N PRO A 363 -5.14 -13.56 15.28
CA PRO A 363 -6.06 -12.42 15.39
C PRO A 363 -5.44 -11.09 14.97
N TYR A 364 -4.12 -10.99 14.87
CA TYR A 364 -3.44 -9.79 14.40
C TYR A 364 -3.58 -9.59 12.88
N THR A 365 -3.74 -10.66 12.10
CA THR A 365 -3.84 -10.59 10.64
C THR A 365 -5.29 -10.60 10.17
N LEU A 366 -5.65 -9.69 9.27
CA LEU A 366 -6.97 -9.60 8.69
C LEU A 366 -6.95 -9.94 7.20
N PHE A 367 -7.87 -10.79 6.82
CA PHE A 367 -8.17 -11.14 5.43
C PHE A 367 -9.50 -10.53 5.01
N GLN A 368 -9.90 -10.69 3.77
CA GLN A 368 -11.09 -10.01 3.24
C GLN A 368 -12.35 -10.29 4.06
N ASN A 369 -12.58 -11.54 4.47
CA ASN A 369 -13.76 -11.92 5.23
C ASN A 369 -13.80 -11.33 6.65
N ASP A 370 -12.68 -10.84 7.16
CA ASP A 370 -12.56 -10.23 8.49
C ASP A 370 -12.82 -8.71 8.46
N LEU A 371 -12.87 -8.10 7.26
CA LEU A 371 -12.96 -6.66 7.14
C LEU A 371 -14.34 -6.12 7.50
N PRO A 372 -14.39 -5.00 8.23
CA PRO A 372 -15.61 -4.21 8.31
C PRO A 372 -15.90 -3.55 6.96
N ASN A 373 -17.00 -2.83 6.85
CA ASN A 373 -17.20 -2.00 5.66
C ASN A 373 -16.14 -0.88 5.59
N MET A 374 -15.09 -1.11 4.82
CA MET A 374 -13.95 -0.19 4.69
C MET A 374 -14.32 1.16 4.08
N TYR A 375 -15.45 1.25 3.39
CA TYR A 375 -15.90 2.42 2.61
C TYR A 375 -17.00 3.23 3.30
N LYS A 376 -17.29 2.91 4.55
CA LYS A 376 -18.14 3.72 5.45
C LYS A 376 -17.39 3.99 6.74
N MET A 377 -17.43 5.21 7.24
CA MET A 377 -16.89 5.51 8.57
C MET A 377 -17.68 4.75 9.63
N THR A 378 -17.02 3.89 10.37
CA THR A 378 -17.63 3.11 11.43
C THR A 378 -17.37 3.78 12.77
N THR A 379 -18.44 4.13 13.49
CA THR A 379 -18.37 4.69 14.86
C THR A 379 -18.42 3.61 15.93
N GLN A 380 -18.65 2.35 15.54
CA GLN A 380 -18.79 1.22 16.47
C GLN A 380 -17.51 0.38 16.56
N LYS A 381 -17.21 -0.13 17.77
CA LYS A 381 -16.23 -1.22 17.95
C LYS A 381 -16.75 -2.44 17.18
N ASN A 382 -16.12 -2.77 16.07
CA ASN A 382 -16.41 -3.99 15.35
C ASN A 382 -15.90 -5.19 16.16
N ASN A 383 -16.73 -6.25 16.28
CA ASN A 383 -16.23 -7.54 16.74
C ASN A 383 -15.41 -8.15 15.60
N LEU A 384 -14.14 -7.77 15.53
CA LEU A 384 -13.14 -8.42 14.69
C LEU A 384 -12.72 -9.75 15.33
N LYS A 385 -11.96 -10.58 14.61
CA LYS A 385 -11.37 -11.81 15.15
C LYS A 385 -10.90 -11.61 16.60
N GLN A 386 -11.44 -12.42 17.53
CA GLN A 386 -10.95 -12.51 18.90
C GLN A 386 -9.88 -13.58 19.01
#